data_1b732f91f612e671fca575df49c52ef7
#
_entry.id   1b732f91f612e671fca575df49c52ef7
#
_cell.length_a   1.000
_cell.length_b   1.000
_cell.length_c   1.000
_cell.angle_alpha   90.00
_cell.angle_beta   90.00
_cell.angle_gamma   90.00
#
_symmetry.space_group_name_H-M   'P 1'
#
loop_
_entity.id
_entity.type
_entity.pdbx_description
1 polymer ?
#
loop_
_entity_poly.entity_id
_entity_poly.type
_entity_poly.pdbx_seq_one_letter_code
_entity_poly.pdbx_strand_id
1 'polypeptide(L)'
;ADITAPVVALDDVLTNDSTPALTGTVNDPTATVVVNVDGVDYPAVNNGDGTWTLADNTLPVLADGPHTVSVTATDVAGNVSTPVTGTVTVDATAPTLAITTDDLALAAGEDANITF
;
A
#
# COMPACT_ATOMS: atom_id res chain seq x y z
N ALA A 1 29.96 12.75 -18.26
CA ALA A 1 28.63 12.19 -18.50
C ALA A 1 28.18 11.40 -17.26
N ASP A 2 26.93 11.54 -16.87
CA ASP A 2 26.35 10.76 -15.77
C ASP A 2 25.85 9.42 -16.32
N ILE A 3 26.43 8.34 -15.84
CA ILE A 3 26.06 6.97 -16.24
C ILE A 3 25.56 6.15 -15.03
N THR A 4 25.33 6.80 -13.90
CA THR A 4 24.91 6.14 -12.67
C THR A 4 23.40 6.32 -12.49
N ALA A 5 22.65 5.23 -12.54
CA ALA A 5 21.21 5.26 -12.29
C ALA A 5 20.93 5.54 -10.81
N PRO A 6 19.78 6.16 -10.51
CA PRO A 6 19.34 6.32 -9.13
C PRO A 6 19.11 4.96 -8.47
N VAL A 7 19.12 4.95 -7.15
CA VAL A 7 18.76 3.77 -6.36
C VAL A 7 17.46 4.08 -5.61
N VAL A 8 16.49 3.21 -5.76
CA VAL A 8 15.18 3.36 -5.12
C VAL A 8 14.91 2.19 -4.19
N ALA A 9 14.04 2.43 -3.23
CA ALA A 9 13.47 1.40 -2.39
C ALA A 9 11.96 1.66 -2.23
N LEU A 10 11.25 0.62 -1.88
CA LEU A 10 9.80 0.64 -1.72
C LEU A 10 9.45 0.02 -0.37
N ASP A 11 8.62 0.70 0.40
CA ASP A 11 8.08 0.17 1.63
C ASP A 11 6.86 -0.69 1.34
N ASP A 12 6.83 -1.91 1.86
CA ASP A 12 5.65 -2.75 1.81
C ASP A 12 4.53 -2.15 2.65
N VAL A 13 3.28 -2.33 2.20
CA VAL A 13 2.12 -1.76 2.85
C VAL A 13 1.11 -2.85 3.17
N LEU A 14 0.60 -2.83 4.40
CA LEU A 14 -0.58 -3.58 4.81
C LEU A 14 -1.57 -2.56 5.36
N THR A 15 -2.73 -2.44 4.74
CA THR A 15 -3.66 -1.35 5.03
C THR A 15 -5.11 -1.75 4.81
N ASN A 16 -6.02 -1.06 5.49
CA ASN A 16 -7.45 -1.13 5.20
C ASN A 16 -7.91 -0.01 4.24
N ASP A 17 -6.98 0.79 3.73
CA ASP A 17 -7.28 1.83 2.74
C ASP A 17 -7.16 1.23 1.35
N SER A 18 -8.25 1.22 0.59
CA SER A 18 -8.27 0.67 -0.76
C SER A 18 -7.59 1.58 -1.80
N THR A 19 -7.25 2.80 -1.43
CA THR A 19 -6.50 3.77 -2.26
C THR A 19 -5.29 4.29 -1.50
N PRO A 20 -4.37 3.41 -1.07
CA PRO A 20 -3.34 3.79 -0.10
C PRO A 20 -2.28 4.69 -0.69
N ALA A 21 -1.65 5.49 0.17
CA ALA A 21 -0.41 6.15 -0.16
C ALA A 21 0.74 5.14 -0.17
N LEU A 22 1.69 5.34 -1.06
CA LEU A 22 2.91 4.53 -1.13
C LEU A 22 4.11 5.41 -0.88
N THR A 23 5.11 4.85 -0.23
CA THR A 23 6.33 5.57 0.12
C THR A 23 7.56 4.71 -0.10
N GLY A 24 8.69 5.36 -0.19
CA GLY A 24 9.98 4.69 -0.28
C GLY A 24 11.11 5.70 -0.28
N THR A 25 12.28 5.26 -0.72
CA THR A 25 13.47 6.11 -0.79
C THR A 25 13.98 6.21 -2.21
N VAL A 26 14.66 7.30 -2.50
CA VAL A 26 15.36 7.54 -3.75
C VAL A 26 16.59 8.39 -3.43
N ASN A 27 17.76 7.95 -3.87
CA ASN A 27 19.02 8.60 -3.52
C ASN A 27 19.32 9.86 -4.34
N ASP A 28 18.52 10.14 -5.36
CA ASP A 28 18.70 11.30 -6.24
C ASP A 28 17.52 12.24 -6.09
N PRO A 29 17.70 13.44 -5.50
CA PRO A 29 16.59 14.36 -5.24
C PRO A 29 15.97 14.97 -6.50
N THR A 30 16.60 14.79 -7.67
CA THR A 30 16.11 15.31 -8.95
C THR A 30 15.56 14.22 -9.87
N ALA A 31 15.60 12.95 -9.45
CA ALA A 31 15.10 11.86 -10.26
C ALA A 31 13.58 11.87 -10.36
N THR A 32 13.07 11.41 -11.49
CA THR A 32 11.64 11.18 -11.68
C THR A 32 11.30 9.78 -11.19
N VAL A 33 10.34 9.66 -10.30
CA VAL A 33 9.92 8.37 -9.72
C VAL A 33 8.59 7.95 -10.31
N VAL A 34 8.54 6.71 -10.79
CA VAL A 34 7.33 6.11 -11.34
C VAL A 34 7.03 4.82 -10.57
N VAL A 35 5.79 4.69 -10.15
CA VAL A 35 5.29 3.49 -9.46
C VAL A 35 4.34 2.75 -10.37
N ASN A 36 4.57 1.45 -10.53
CA ASN A 36 3.68 0.58 -11.31
C ASN A 36 2.89 -0.29 -10.33
N VAL A 37 1.58 -0.21 -10.42
CA VAL A 37 0.66 -1.03 -9.61
C VAL A 37 -0.25 -1.80 -10.54
N ASP A 38 -0.22 -3.12 -10.45
CA ASP A 38 -1.03 -4.02 -11.26
C ASP A 38 -0.90 -3.75 -12.78
N GLY A 39 0.30 -3.34 -13.20
CA GLY A 39 0.59 -3.09 -14.61
C GLY A 39 0.30 -1.66 -15.08
N VAL A 40 -0.09 -0.76 -14.20
CA VAL A 40 -0.37 0.64 -14.53
C VAL A 40 0.63 1.56 -13.84
N ASP A 41 1.19 2.49 -14.61
CA ASP A 41 2.17 3.46 -14.10
C ASP A 41 1.49 4.67 -13.48
N TYR A 42 2.03 5.11 -12.35
CA TYR A 42 1.61 6.33 -11.65
C TYR A 42 2.83 7.18 -11.32
N PRO A 43 2.79 8.48 -11.57
CA PRO A 43 3.90 9.36 -11.21
C PRO A 43 3.89 9.61 -9.70
N ALA A 44 5.01 9.34 -9.04
CA ALA A 44 5.20 9.66 -7.63
C ALA A 44 5.91 10.99 -7.48
N VAL A 45 5.84 11.56 -6.29
CA VAL A 45 6.52 12.80 -5.94
C VAL A 45 7.86 12.46 -5.30
N ASN A 46 8.94 12.98 -5.88
CA ASN A 46 10.26 12.96 -5.24
C ASN A 46 10.31 14.14 -4.27
N ASN A 47 10.40 13.84 -2.99
CA ASN A 47 10.31 14.86 -1.94
C ASN A 47 11.59 15.69 -1.81
N GLY A 48 12.68 15.28 -2.46
CA GLY A 48 13.94 16.01 -2.44
C GLY A 48 14.78 15.80 -1.19
N ASP A 49 14.34 14.95 -0.27
CA ASP A 49 15.01 14.67 0.99
C ASP A 49 15.48 13.21 1.11
N GLY A 50 15.49 12.48 0.01
CA GLY A 50 15.84 11.05 -0.02
C GLY A 50 14.62 10.13 0.02
N THR A 51 13.41 10.67 0.02
CA THR A 51 12.16 9.91 0.00
C THR A 51 11.29 10.28 -1.18
N TRP A 52 10.39 9.37 -1.54
CA TRP A 52 9.34 9.64 -2.52
C TRP A 52 8.00 9.23 -1.95
N THR A 53 6.93 9.83 -2.45
CA THR A 53 5.56 9.55 -2.02
C THR A 53 4.64 9.49 -3.21
N LEU A 54 3.80 8.47 -3.27
CA LEU A 54 2.60 8.45 -4.09
C LEU A 54 1.43 8.80 -3.17
N ALA A 55 0.79 9.93 -3.43
CA ALA A 55 -0.20 10.48 -2.52
C ALA A 55 -1.39 9.54 -2.34
N ASP A 56 -1.99 9.58 -1.16
CA ASP A 56 -3.24 8.88 -0.88
C ASP A 56 -4.31 9.28 -1.90
N ASN A 57 -5.14 8.33 -2.28
CA ASN A 57 -6.20 8.51 -3.30
C ASN A 57 -5.69 8.76 -4.73
N THR A 58 -4.41 8.57 -5.02
CA THR A 58 -3.89 8.60 -6.39
C THR A 58 -4.20 7.30 -7.11
N LEU A 59 -4.14 6.17 -6.42
CA LEU A 59 -4.46 4.87 -6.97
C LEU A 59 -5.98 4.70 -7.11
N PRO A 60 -6.43 3.90 -8.07
CA PRO A 60 -7.83 3.49 -8.10
C PRO A 60 -8.10 2.57 -6.91
N VAL A 61 -9.38 2.32 -6.66
CA VAL A 61 -9.78 1.38 -5.60
C VAL A 61 -9.19 0.00 -5.90
N LEU A 62 -8.37 -0.49 -4.97
CA LEU A 62 -7.76 -1.81 -5.07
C LEU A 62 -8.62 -2.84 -4.36
N ALA A 63 -8.75 -4.02 -4.98
CA ALA A 63 -9.44 -5.13 -4.34
C ALA A 63 -8.67 -5.63 -3.12
N ASP A 64 -9.37 -6.25 -2.18
CA ASP A 64 -8.70 -6.92 -1.05
C ASP A 64 -7.71 -7.97 -1.56
N GLY A 65 -6.58 -8.05 -0.89
CA GLY A 65 -5.53 -9.00 -1.22
C GLY A 65 -4.22 -8.32 -1.60
N PRO A 66 -3.21 -9.10 -1.95
CA PRO A 66 -1.90 -8.57 -2.32
C PRO A 66 -1.89 -8.01 -3.74
N HIS A 67 -1.19 -6.88 -3.92
CA HIS A 67 -0.96 -6.26 -5.22
C HIS A 67 0.52 -6.09 -5.42
N THR A 68 1.02 -6.50 -6.58
CA THR A 68 2.43 -6.32 -6.93
C THR A 68 2.67 -4.88 -7.33
N VAL A 69 3.68 -4.28 -6.72
CA VAL A 69 4.10 -2.91 -6.99
C VAL A 69 5.56 -2.92 -7.39
N SER A 70 5.91 -2.13 -8.37
CA SER A 70 7.31 -1.87 -8.70
C SER A 70 7.55 -0.38 -8.82
N VAL A 71 8.76 0.05 -8.50
CA VAL A 71 9.15 1.44 -8.58
C VAL A 71 10.44 1.57 -9.38
N THR A 72 10.49 2.59 -10.24
CA THR A 72 11.69 2.97 -10.97
C THR A 72 11.92 4.45 -10.82
N ALA A 73 13.17 4.87 -10.92
CA ALA A 73 13.54 6.28 -10.98
C ALA A 73 14.44 6.51 -12.16
N THR A 74 14.28 7.67 -12.79
CA THR A 74 15.08 8.10 -13.92
C THR A 74 15.74 9.43 -13.57
N ASP A 75 17.05 9.51 -13.71
CA ASP A 75 17.76 10.74 -13.44
C ASP A 75 17.65 11.73 -14.61
N VAL A 76 18.19 12.93 -14.41
CA VAL A 76 18.13 13.99 -15.43
C VAL A 76 18.89 13.59 -16.70
N ALA A 77 19.91 12.76 -16.56
CA ALA A 77 20.69 12.29 -17.70
C ALA A 77 20.02 11.13 -18.46
N GLY A 78 18.88 10.62 -17.96
CA GLY A 78 18.14 9.55 -18.61
C GLY A 78 18.51 8.16 -18.14
N ASN A 79 19.30 8.02 -17.08
CA ASN A 79 19.62 6.71 -16.51
C ASN A 79 18.45 6.21 -15.68
N VAL A 80 17.98 4.99 -15.98
CA VAL A 80 16.82 4.37 -15.32
C VAL A 80 17.30 3.36 -14.31
N SER A 81 16.76 3.43 -13.09
CA SER A 81 17.07 2.47 -12.04
C SER A 81 16.58 1.06 -12.39
N THR A 82 17.18 0.05 -11.74
CA THR A 82 16.60 -1.28 -11.72
C THR A 82 15.28 -1.24 -10.97
N PRO A 83 14.20 -1.84 -11.52
CA PRO A 83 12.93 -1.86 -10.82
C PRO A 83 13.05 -2.57 -9.47
N VAL A 84 12.45 -1.96 -8.46
CA VAL A 84 12.35 -2.56 -7.12
C VAL A 84 10.91 -2.97 -6.92
N THR A 85 10.69 -4.22 -6.56
CA THR A 85 9.35 -4.77 -6.35
C THR A 85 9.02 -4.90 -4.89
N GLY A 86 7.74 -4.74 -4.59
CA GLY A 86 7.20 -4.91 -3.25
C GLY A 86 5.74 -5.30 -3.34
N THR A 87 5.08 -5.35 -2.20
CA THR A 87 3.67 -5.76 -2.11
C THR A 87 2.89 -4.75 -1.31
N VAL A 88 1.75 -4.37 -1.86
CA VAL A 88 0.70 -3.66 -1.13
C VAL A 88 -0.44 -4.64 -0.90
N THR A 89 -0.75 -4.89 0.36
CA THR A 89 -1.85 -5.77 0.73
C THR A 89 -2.99 -4.91 1.28
N VAL A 90 -4.13 -4.98 0.62
CA VAL A 90 -5.34 -4.27 1.04
C VAL A 90 -6.25 -5.25 1.74
N ASP A 91 -6.66 -4.89 2.95
CA ASP A 91 -7.67 -5.60 3.71
C ASP A 91 -8.68 -4.58 4.22
N ALA A 92 -9.61 -4.20 3.34
CA ALA A 92 -10.64 -3.22 3.64
C ALA A 92 -11.92 -3.87 4.16
N THR A 93 -11.94 -5.19 4.26
CA THR A 93 -13.07 -5.95 4.78
C THR A 93 -12.95 -6.08 6.28
N ALA A 94 -13.93 -5.57 7.02
CA ALA A 94 -13.95 -5.70 8.47
C ALA A 94 -14.02 -7.18 8.85
N PRO A 95 -13.33 -7.58 9.94
CA PRO A 95 -13.44 -8.96 10.39
C PRO A 95 -14.90 -9.27 10.74
N THR A 96 -15.35 -10.43 10.32
CA THR A 96 -16.67 -10.92 10.69
C THR A 96 -16.57 -11.50 12.09
N LEU A 97 -17.18 -10.82 13.04
CA LEU A 97 -17.33 -11.36 14.38
C LEU A 97 -18.58 -12.23 14.41
N ALA A 98 -18.41 -13.52 14.38
CA ALA A 98 -19.51 -14.43 14.58
C ALA A 98 -19.81 -14.50 16.07
N ILE A 99 -20.72 -13.67 16.53
CA ILE A 99 -21.31 -13.82 17.84
C ILE A 99 -22.47 -14.79 17.65
N THR A 100 -22.29 -16.00 18.09
CA THR A 100 -23.41 -16.87 18.36
C THR A 100 -23.93 -16.50 19.75
N THR A 101 -25.00 -15.85 19.75
CA THR A 101 -25.68 -15.62 21.01
C THR A 101 -26.34 -16.86 21.46
N ASP A 102 -26.49 -16.77 21.93
CA ASP A 102 -26.98 -17.28 22.08
C ASP A 102 -26.84 -17.21 22.85
N ASP A 103 -27.07 -16.62 22.78
CA ASP A 103 -26.89 -16.50 23.15
C ASP A 103 -26.64 -15.78 23.89
N LEU A 104 -26.92 -15.58 24.19
CA LEU A 104 -26.61 -15.11 24.60
C LEU A 104 -26.82 -14.88 25.26
N ALA A 105 -27.49 -15.22 25.52
CA ALA A 105 -27.61 -15.45 25.77
C ALA A 105 -27.82 -15.18 26.31
N LEU A 106 -28.35 -15.18 26.74
CA LEU A 106 -28.47 -15.39 27.05
C LEU A 106 -28.55 -15.44 27.24
N ALA A 107 -29.16 -15.66 27.82
CA ALA A 107 -29.22 -16.12 27.85
C ALA A 107 -29.44 -16.15 28.15
N ALA A 108 -29.99 -16.38 28.69
CA ALA A 108 -30.16 -16.81 28.81
C ALA A 108 -30.33 -16.68 28.94
N GLY A 109 -30.95 -16.85 29.67
CA GLY A 109 -31.01 -17.19 29.63
C GLY A 109 -31.12 -16.81 29.72
N GLU A 110 -31.29 -17.09 29.75
CA GLU A 110 -31.39 -17.17 29.69
C GLU A 110 -31.40 -16.99 29.63
N ASP A 111 -31.83 -17.00 30.53
CA ASP A 111 -32.07 -17.17 30.45
C ASP A 111 -32.17 -17.06 30.48
N ALA A 112 -32.63 -17.20 31.48
CA ALA A 112 -32.79 -17.50 31.38
C ALA A 112 -33.01 -17.21 31.43
N ASN A 113 -33.41 -17.42 32.11
CA ASN A 113 -33.69 -17.61 32.02
C ASN A 113 -33.81 -17.25 32.13
N ILE A 114 -34.03 -17.24 32.79
CA ILE A 114 -34.10 -17.28 32.73
C ILE A 114 -34.47 -17.23 32.85
N THR A 115 -34.92 -17.50 33.58
CA THR A 115 -35.16 -17.84 33.41
C THR A 115 -35.40 -17.58 33.62
N PHE A 116 -36.00 -17.88 34.30
CA PHE A 116 -36.15 -18.07 34.13
C PHE A 116 -36.19 -17.80 34.06
#